data_647afa9b2a77b6937d3aee897ae9885b
#
_entry.id   647afa9b2a77b6937d3aee897ae9885b
#
_cell.length_a   1.000
_cell.length_b   1.000
_cell.length_c   1.000
_cell.angle_alpha   90.00
_cell.angle_beta   90.00
_cell.angle_gamma   90.00
#
_symmetry.space_group_name_H-M   'P 1'
#
loop_
_entity.id
_entity.type
_entity.pdbx_description
1 polymer ?
#
loop_
_entity_poly.entity_id
_entity_poly.type
_entity_poly.pdbx_seq_one_letter_code
_entity_poly.pdbx_strand_id
1 'polypeptide(L)'
;MREFLKSFFSFGVATSIEKILAFILLPIYTRLFTTTEYGMIDLCQVLMGIVSVFALLQLETSLQRYYYKWEGDDKKIFLFSILITVISLSFFFSIIICLLSYYISSLLFSSSAYYLLVILSAIQLPFINFSMLGLIILRYEKKNLLFTYQ
;
A
#
# COMPACT_ATOMS: atom_id res chain seq x y z
N MET A 1 15.84 -10.08 -25.33
CA MET A 1 16.65 -8.91 -24.93
C MET A 1 15.95 -7.58 -25.13
N ARG A 2 15.32 -7.30 -26.30
CA ARG A 2 14.54 -6.07 -26.59
C ARG A 2 13.36 -5.87 -25.62
N GLU A 3 12.60 -6.89 -25.32
CA GLU A 3 11.44 -6.84 -24.40
C GLU A 3 11.87 -6.57 -22.95
N PHE A 4 12.97 -7.18 -22.51
CA PHE A 4 13.55 -6.92 -21.20
C PHE A 4 13.97 -5.45 -21.04
N LEU A 5 14.68 -4.90 -22.05
CA LEU A 5 15.07 -3.49 -22.07
C LEU A 5 13.84 -2.57 -22.06
N LYS A 6 12.81 -2.88 -22.84
CA LYS A 6 11.56 -2.10 -22.91
C LYS A 6 10.83 -2.09 -21.56
N SER A 7 10.75 -3.24 -20.89
CA SER A 7 10.16 -3.33 -19.55
C SER A 7 10.99 -2.60 -18.49
N PHE A 8 12.32 -2.72 -18.57
CA PHE A 8 13.24 -2.02 -17.68
C PHE A 8 13.12 -0.50 -17.81
N PHE A 9 13.14 0.01 -19.06
CA PHE A 9 12.96 1.43 -19.30
C PHE A 9 11.57 1.93 -18.89
N SER A 10 10.51 1.19 -19.18
CA SER A 10 9.15 1.57 -18.78
C SER A 10 9.00 1.67 -17.27
N PHE A 11 9.57 0.71 -16.52
CA PHE A 11 9.58 0.72 -15.05
C PHE A 11 10.47 1.84 -14.50
N GLY A 12 11.66 2.02 -15.06
CA GLY A 12 12.59 3.09 -14.68
C GLY A 12 11.99 4.48 -14.90
N VAL A 13 11.34 4.71 -16.04
CA VAL A 13 10.65 5.97 -16.32
C VAL A 13 9.48 6.19 -15.36
N ALA A 14 8.64 5.18 -15.10
CA ALA A 14 7.51 5.31 -14.19
C ALA A 14 7.95 5.68 -12.76
N THR A 15 8.97 4.98 -12.23
CA THR A 15 9.52 5.29 -10.90
C THR A 15 10.23 6.64 -10.87
N SER A 16 10.88 7.06 -11.95
CA SER A 16 11.51 8.37 -12.05
C SER A 16 10.49 9.50 -12.05
N ILE A 17 9.38 9.35 -12.78
CA ILE A 17 8.27 10.31 -12.80
C ILE A 17 7.68 10.46 -11.39
N GLU A 18 7.46 9.36 -10.68
CA GLU A 18 6.97 9.37 -9.30
C GLU A 18 7.90 10.18 -8.37
N LYS A 19 9.20 9.96 -8.47
CA LYS A 19 10.21 10.70 -7.67
C LYS A 19 10.30 12.18 -8.05
N ILE A 20 10.21 12.50 -9.35
CA ILE A 20 10.18 13.89 -9.82
C ILE A 20 8.92 14.60 -9.31
N LEU A 21 7.75 13.97 -9.39
CA LEU A 21 6.50 14.52 -8.84
C LEU A 21 6.60 14.76 -7.33
N ALA A 22 7.13 13.79 -6.58
CA ALA A 22 7.36 13.95 -5.14
C ALA A 22 8.30 15.13 -4.84
N PHE A 23 9.36 15.30 -5.63
CA PHE A 23 10.30 16.41 -5.49
C PHE A 23 9.65 17.77 -5.81
N ILE A 24 8.82 17.84 -6.83
CA ILE A 24 8.08 19.07 -7.20
C ILE A 24 7.01 19.40 -6.14
N LEU A 25 6.36 18.39 -5.55
CA LEU A 25 5.35 18.57 -4.53
C LEU A 25 5.94 19.02 -3.18
N LEU A 26 7.19 18.66 -2.88
CA LEU A 26 7.85 18.98 -1.62
C LEU A 26 7.85 20.49 -1.30
N PRO A 27 8.23 21.43 -2.21
CA PRO A 27 8.15 22.86 -1.94
C PRO A 27 6.72 23.36 -1.77
N ILE A 28 5.73 22.71 -2.39
CA ILE A 28 4.30 23.05 -2.25
C ILE A 28 3.85 22.68 -0.84
N TYR A 29 4.15 21.46 -0.41
CA TYR A 29 3.81 21.00 0.95
C TYR A 29 4.48 21.82 2.03
N THR A 30 5.77 22.18 1.89
CA THR A 30 6.49 22.98 2.88
C THR A 30 6.00 24.44 2.95
N ARG A 31 5.29 24.94 1.94
CA ARG A 31 4.66 26.27 1.97
C ARG A 31 3.24 26.23 2.53
N LEU A 32 2.51 25.13 2.35
CA LEU A 32 1.11 24.99 2.78
C LEU A 32 1.00 24.49 4.22
N PHE A 33 1.90 23.61 4.65
CA PHE A 33 1.86 23.01 5.98
C PHE A 33 2.98 23.56 6.85
N THR A 34 2.68 23.81 8.10
CA THR A 34 3.69 24.05 9.13
C THR A 34 4.50 22.79 9.39
N THR A 35 5.68 22.92 9.92
CA THR A 35 6.55 21.77 10.29
C THR A 35 5.83 20.80 11.24
N THR A 36 5.01 21.34 12.13
CA THR A 36 4.22 20.54 13.09
C THR A 36 3.14 19.72 12.38
N GLU A 37 2.39 20.33 11.47
CA GLU A 37 1.32 19.65 10.70
C GLU A 37 1.90 18.56 9.82
N TYR A 38 3.03 18.83 9.15
CA TYR A 38 3.73 17.83 8.36
C TYR A 38 4.20 16.65 9.23
N GLY A 39 4.75 16.93 10.40
CA GLY A 39 5.16 15.91 11.36
C GLY A 39 3.99 15.05 11.87
N MET A 40 2.80 15.63 12.04
CA MET A 40 1.59 14.88 12.42
C MET A 40 1.15 13.90 11.32
N ILE A 41 1.20 14.33 10.06
CA ILE A 41 0.88 13.47 8.90
C ILE A 41 1.87 12.32 8.82
N ASP A 42 3.15 12.59 8.99
CA ASP A 42 4.22 11.60 8.93
C ASP A 42 4.08 10.55 10.06
N LEU A 43 3.79 10.97 11.27
CA LEU A 43 3.50 10.06 12.39
C LEU A 43 2.29 9.15 12.11
N CYS A 44 1.22 9.67 11.51
CA CYS A 44 0.10 8.86 11.08
C CYS A 44 0.51 7.83 10.02
N GLN A 45 1.35 8.21 9.04
CA GLN A 45 1.83 7.29 8.01
C GLN A 45 2.70 6.18 8.61
N VAL A 46 3.58 6.50 9.56
CA VAL A 46 4.38 5.51 10.27
C VAL A 46 3.49 4.53 11.04
N LEU A 47 2.49 5.03 11.77
CA LEU A 47 1.53 4.19 12.47
C LEU A 47 0.81 3.23 11.49
N MET A 48 0.28 3.76 10.38
CA MET A 48 -0.40 2.94 9.36
C MET A 48 0.55 1.95 8.71
N GLY A 49 1.81 2.29 8.50
CA GLY A 49 2.85 1.39 8.03
C GLY A 49 3.05 0.19 8.96
N ILE A 50 3.14 0.42 10.26
CA ILE A 50 3.25 -0.65 11.27
C ILE A 50 2.01 -1.55 11.24
N VAL A 51 0.81 -0.96 11.24
CA VAL A 51 -0.45 -1.71 11.19
C VAL A 51 -0.59 -2.50 9.90
N SER A 52 -0.14 -1.94 8.77
CA SER A 52 -0.15 -2.62 7.48
C SER A 52 0.65 -3.93 7.49
N VAL A 53 1.78 -3.99 8.21
CA VAL A 53 2.57 -5.24 8.36
C VAL A 53 1.73 -6.33 9.01
N PHE A 54 0.94 -6.01 10.04
CA PHE A 54 0.04 -6.96 10.69
C PHE A 54 -1.16 -7.33 9.81
N ALA A 55 -1.70 -6.38 9.04
CA ALA A 55 -2.81 -6.64 8.13
C ALA A 55 -2.40 -7.50 6.92
N LEU A 56 -1.19 -7.34 6.42
CA LEU A 56 -0.66 -8.12 5.29
C LEU A 56 -0.20 -9.51 5.69
N LEU A 57 0.23 -9.76 6.95
CA LEU A 57 0.73 -11.05 7.44
C LEU A 57 1.75 -11.72 6.49
N GLN A 58 2.56 -10.95 5.79
CA GLN A 58 3.50 -11.44 4.76
C GLN A 58 2.83 -12.19 3.58
N LEU A 59 1.51 -12.05 3.41
CA LEU A 59 0.76 -12.72 2.33
C LEU A 59 1.19 -12.23 0.94
N GLU A 60 1.72 -11.02 0.83
CA GLU A 60 2.35 -10.50 -0.38
C GLU A 60 3.55 -11.34 -0.83
N THR A 61 4.40 -11.74 0.11
CA THR A 61 5.56 -12.60 -0.16
C THR A 61 5.12 -14.02 -0.53
N SER A 62 4.08 -14.53 0.15
CA SER A 62 3.45 -15.80 -0.17
C SER A 62 2.87 -15.79 -1.58
N LEU A 63 2.16 -14.72 -1.95
CA LEU A 63 1.61 -14.51 -3.29
C LEU A 63 2.71 -14.55 -4.35
N GLN A 64 3.81 -13.85 -4.14
CA GLN A 64 4.94 -13.83 -5.07
C GLN A 64 5.60 -15.21 -5.23
N ARG A 65 5.75 -15.94 -4.13
CA ARG A 65 6.41 -17.26 -4.12
C ARG A 65 5.57 -18.33 -4.80
N TYR A 66 4.25 -18.33 -4.57
CA TYR A 66 3.35 -19.40 -5.02
C TYR A 66 2.57 -19.05 -6.28
N TYR A 67 2.76 -17.88 -6.86
CA TYR A 67 2.01 -17.39 -8.04
C TYR A 67 2.06 -18.34 -9.23
N TYR A 68 3.22 -18.98 -9.47
CA TYR A 68 3.45 -19.93 -10.58
C TYR A 68 3.24 -21.39 -10.21
N LYS A 69 2.93 -21.68 -8.94
CA LYS A 69 2.69 -23.05 -8.48
C LYS A 69 1.30 -23.55 -8.84
N TRP A 70 0.35 -22.64 -8.93
CA TRP A 70 -1.06 -22.92 -9.19
C TRP A 70 -1.41 -22.52 -10.61
N GLU A 71 -2.25 -23.35 -11.28
CA GLU A 71 -2.73 -23.11 -12.65
C GLU A 71 -4.26 -23.20 -12.70
N GLY A 72 -4.86 -22.62 -13.75
CA GLY A 72 -6.30 -22.69 -13.97
C GLY A 72 -7.14 -22.08 -12.86
N ASP A 73 -8.14 -22.82 -12.41
CA ASP A 73 -9.10 -22.34 -11.39
C ASP A 73 -8.52 -22.34 -9.98
N ASP A 74 -7.58 -23.24 -9.68
CA ASP A 74 -6.89 -23.27 -8.37
C ASP A 74 -6.10 -21.97 -8.14
N LYS A 75 -5.53 -21.41 -9.19
CA LYS A 75 -4.84 -20.11 -9.13
C LYS A 75 -5.81 -18.98 -8.78
N LYS A 76 -6.99 -18.94 -9.38
CA LYS A 76 -8.01 -17.93 -9.09
C LYS A 76 -8.47 -18.03 -7.64
N ILE A 77 -8.70 -19.24 -7.15
CA ILE A 77 -9.09 -19.48 -5.75
C ILE A 77 -8.00 -19.00 -4.80
N PHE A 78 -6.73 -19.31 -5.09
CA PHE A 78 -5.58 -18.87 -4.30
C PHE A 78 -5.46 -17.34 -4.25
N LEU A 79 -5.51 -16.67 -5.41
CA LEU A 79 -5.45 -15.21 -5.49
C LEU A 79 -6.62 -14.55 -4.76
N PHE A 80 -7.83 -15.05 -4.97
CA PHE A 80 -9.03 -14.53 -4.31
C PHE A 80 -8.98 -14.71 -2.79
N SER A 81 -8.49 -15.85 -2.31
CA SER A 81 -8.34 -16.13 -0.88
C SER A 81 -7.35 -15.15 -0.22
N ILE A 82 -6.21 -14.87 -0.86
CA ILE A 82 -5.25 -13.88 -0.34
C ILE A 82 -5.87 -12.49 -0.33
N LEU A 83 -6.52 -12.06 -1.41
CA LEU A 83 -7.14 -10.75 -1.50
C LEU A 83 -8.20 -10.56 -0.42
N ILE A 84 -9.10 -11.52 -0.26
CA ILE A 84 -10.18 -11.42 0.73
C ILE A 84 -9.64 -11.40 2.15
N THR A 85 -8.60 -12.20 2.43
CA THR A 85 -7.96 -12.25 3.76
C THR A 85 -7.31 -10.91 4.10
N VAL A 86 -6.52 -10.35 3.18
CA VAL A 86 -5.85 -9.06 3.42
C VAL A 86 -6.84 -7.91 3.54
N ILE A 87 -7.88 -7.89 2.71
CA ILE A 87 -8.94 -6.87 2.80
C ILE A 87 -9.67 -6.98 4.14
N SER A 88 -10.07 -8.19 4.54
CA SER A 88 -10.79 -8.41 5.80
C SER A 88 -9.96 -7.99 7.01
N LEU A 89 -8.66 -8.36 7.05
CA LEU A 89 -7.75 -7.95 8.11
C LEU A 89 -7.51 -6.44 8.10
N SER A 90 -7.36 -5.83 6.93
CA SER A 90 -7.17 -4.39 6.82
C SER A 90 -8.39 -3.61 7.32
N PHE A 91 -9.60 -4.07 7.00
CA PHE A 91 -10.83 -3.49 7.54
C PHE A 91 -10.94 -3.69 9.05
N PHE A 92 -10.59 -4.88 9.55
CA PHE A 92 -10.59 -5.17 10.98
C PHE A 92 -9.67 -4.21 11.76
N PHE A 93 -8.42 -4.05 11.32
CA PHE A 93 -7.49 -3.11 11.95
C PHE A 93 -7.93 -1.66 11.76
N SER A 94 -8.45 -1.29 10.61
CA SER A 94 -8.99 0.05 10.36
C SER A 94 -10.11 0.40 11.35
N ILE A 95 -11.05 -0.51 11.59
CA ILE A 95 -12.13 -0.33 12.56
C ILE A 95 -11.56 -0.15 13.97
N ILE A 96 -10.60 -0.97 14.38
CA ILE A 96 -9.97 -0.86 15.71
C ILE A 96 -9.33 0.52 15.88
N ILE A 97 -8.58 0.99 14.88
CA ILE A 97 -7.93 2.30 14.94
C ILE A 97 -8.96 3.43 14.96
N CYS A 98 -10.04 3.32 14.19
CA CYS A 98 -11.14 4.30 14.23
C CYS A 98 -11.78 4.38 15.61
N LEU A 99 -12.04 3.25 16.27
CA LEU A 99 -12.58 3.20 17.63
C LEU A 99 -11.62 3.80 18.67
N LEU A 100 -10.33 3.58 18.51
CA LEU A 100 -9.27 4.07 19.38
C LEU A 100 -8.71 5.44 18.96
N SER A 101 -9.24 6.06 17.92
CA SER A 101 -8.68 7.27 17.30
C SER A 101 -8.48 8.43 18.27
N TYR A 102 -9.41 8.63 19.19
CA TYR A 102 -9.32 9.65 20.24
C TYR A 102 -8.12 9.40 21.17
N TYR A 103 -7.96 8.15 21.61
CA TYR A 103 -6.86 7.75 22.47
C TYR A 103 -5.51 7.82 21.75
N ILE A 104 -5.46 7.30 20.51
CA ILE A 104 -4.25 7.34 19.67
C ILE A 104 -3.83 8.78 19.38
N SER A 105 -4.78 9.67 19.06
CA SER A 105 -4.52 11.09 18.85
C SER A 105 -3.92 11.76 20.10
N SER A 106 -4.47 11.46 21.27
CA SER A 106 -3.92 11.96 22.54
C SER A 106 -2.51 11.46 22.80
N LEU A 107 -2.24 10.19 22.49
CA LEU A 107 -0.92 9.57 22.69
C LEU A 107 0.14 10.13 21.72
N LEU A 108 -0.20 10.28 20.43
CA LEU A 108 0.74 10.70 19.40
C LEU A 108 0.97 12.21 19.38
N PHE A 109 -0.09 13.00 19.60
CA PHE A 109 -0.04 14.46 19.41
C PHE A 109 -0.21 15.23 20.73
N SER A 110 -0.29 14.53 21.87
CA SER A 110 -0.61 15.13 23.19
C SER A 110 -1.92 15.95 23.17
N SER A 111 -2.76 15.73 22.17
CA SER A 111 -4.04 16.39 21.99
C SER A 111 -5.03 15.50 21.27
N SER A 112 -6.22 15.39 21.81
CA SER A 112 -7.30 14.63 21.18
C SER A 112 -7.99 15.37 20.04
N ALA A 113 -7.66 16.64 19.79
CA ALA A 113 -8.27 17.45 18.72
C ALA A 113 -8.00 16.89 17.31
N TYR A 114 -6.93 16.12 17.12
CA TYR A 114 -6.50 15.58 15.83
C TYR A 114 -7.03 14.16 15.55
N TYR A 115 -8.04 13.68 16.28
CA TYR A 115 -8.60 12.33 16.08
C TYR A 115 -9.11 12.07 14.65
N LEU A 116 -9.63 13.11 13.96
CA LEU A 116 -10.07 13.02 12.57
C LEU A 116 -8.93 12.65 11.62
N LEU A 117 -7.71 13.13 11.86
CA LEU A 117 -6.55 12.82 11.07
C LEU A 117 -6.20 11.32 11.20
N VAL A 118 -6.30 10.76 12.40
CA VAL A 118 -6.12 9.33 12.64
C VAL A 118 -7.21 8.51 11.94
N ILE A 119 -8.47 8.93 11.98
CA ILE A 119 -9.58 8.25 11.30
C ILE A 119 -9.37 8.23 9.78
N LEU A 120 -9.03 9.38 9.18
CA LEU A 120 -8.78 9.47 7.74
C LEU A 120 -7.63 8.55 7.31
N SER A 121 -6.56 8.51 8.10
CA SER A 121 -5.43 7.60 7.85
C SER A 121 -5.83 6.13 7.98
N ALA A 122 -6.68 5.79 8.96
CA ALA A 122 -7.17 4.43 9.16
C ALA A 122 -8.06 3.95 8.00
N ILE A 123 -8.93 4.81 7.47
CA ILE A 123 -9.79 4.49 6.31
C ILE A 123 -8.95 4.21 5.07
N GLN A 124 -7.80 4.85 4.92
CA GLN A 124 -6.89 4.66 3.79
C GLN A 124 -6.24 3.26 3.78
N LEU A 125 -6.07 2.60 4.93
CA LEU A 125 -5.34 1.35 5.09
C LEU A 125 -5.82 0.21 4.16
N PRO A 126 -7.13 -0.12 4.07
CA PRO A 126 -7.60 -1.19 3.19
C PRO A 126 -7.32 -0.90 1.70
N PHE A 127 -7.42 0.36 1.29
CA PHE A 127 -7.18 0.77 -0.09
C PHE A 127 -5.70 0.67 -0.47
N ILE A 128 -4.79 1.04 0.42
CA ILE A 128 -3.34 0.92 0.20
C ILE A 128 -2.96 -0.54 0.05
N ASN A 129 -3.39 -1.40 0.98
CA ASN A 129 -3.06 -2.83 0.95
C ASN A 129 -3.66 -3.53 -0.28
N PHE A 130 -4.90 -3.19 -0.67
CA PHE A 130 -5.52 -3.68 -1.90
C PHE A 130 -4.73 -3.26 -3.14
N SER A 131 -4.36 -1.99 -3.24
CA SER A 131 -3.57 -1.47 -4.35
C SER A 131 -2.21 -2.14 -4.46
N MET A 132 -1.55 -2.38 -3.33
CA MET A 132 -0.26 -3.06 -3.26
C MET A 132 -0.34 -4.49 -3.83
N LEU A 133 -1.32 -5.28 -3.38
CA LEU A 133 -1.54 -6.64 -3.89
C LEU A 133 -1.94 -6.63 -5.38
N GLY A 134 -2.81 -5.71 -5.78
CA GLY A 134 -3.23 -5.55 -7.17
C GLY A 134 -2.05 -5.26 -8.11
N LEU A 135 -1.14 -4.39 -7.70
CA LEU A 135 0.07 -4.09 -8.46
C LEU A 135 1.01 -5.31 -8.57
N ILE A 136 1.12 -6.13 -7.52
CA ILE A 136 1.89 -7.37 -7.55
C ILE A 136 1.26 -8.34 -8.56
N ILE A 137 -0.04 -8.58 -8.49
CA ILE A 137 -0.75 -9.48 -9.40
C ILE A 137 -0.58 -9.03 -10.85
N LEU A 138 -0.84 -7.76 -11.16
CA LEU A 138 -0.69 -7.19 -12.51
C LEU A 138 0.74 -7.34 -13.06
N ARG A 139 1.75 -7.20 -12.20
CA ARG A 139 3.16 -7.39 -12.58
C ARG A 139 3.43 -8.83 -12.99
N TYR A 140 2.89 -9.80 -12.29
CA TYR A 140 3.06 -11.22 -12.57
C TYR A 140 2.24 -11.68 -13.79
N GLU A 141 1.02 -11.16 -13.97
CA GLU A 141 0.20 -11.42 -15.17
C GLU A 141 0.86 -10.90 -16.44
N LYS A 142 1.35 -9.67 -16.42
CA LYS A 142 2.05 -9.08 -17.58
C LYS A 142 3.30 -9.88 -17.94
N LYS A 143 4.02 -10.42 -16.97
CA LYS A 143 5.16 -11.29 -17.21
C LYS A 143 4.72 -12.61 -17.86
N ASN A 144 3.61 -13.19 -17.43
CA ASN A 144 3.05 -14.42 -18.01
C ASN A 144 2.64 -14.25 -19.47
N LEU A 145 1.95 -13.17 -19.82
CA LEU A 145 1.55 -12.85 -21.20
C LEU A 145 2.77 -12.75 -22.14
N LEU A 146 3.89 -12.22 -21.66
CA LEU A 146 5.13 -12.14 -22.44
C LEU A 146 5.78 -13.50 -22.70
N PHE A 147 5.60 -14.49 -21.80
CA PHE A 147 6.11 -15.85 -21.99
C PHE A 147 5.19 -16.75 -22.83
N THR A 148 3.90 -16.46 -22.92
CA THR A 148 2.92 -17.27 -23.66
C THR A 148 2.95 -16.97 -25.17
N TYR A 149 3.53 -15.86 -25.59
CA TYR A 149 3.68 -15.47 -27.01
C TYR A 149 5.06 -15.83 -27.62
N GLN A 150 5.86 -16.68 -26.96
CA GLN A 150 7.05 -17.33 -27.53
C GLN A 150 6.83 -18.83 -27.73
#